data_9465882218b849e056d295c023401145
#
_entry.id   9465882218b849e056d295c023401145
#
_cell.length_a   1.000
_cell.length_b   1.000
_cell.length_c   1.000
_cell.angle_alpha   90.00
_cell.angle_beta   90.00
_cell.angle_gamma   90.00
#
_symmetry.space_group_name_H-M   'P 1'
#
loop_
_entity.id
_entity.type
_entity.pdbx_description
1 polymer ?
#
loop_
_entity_poly.entity_id
_entity_poly.type
_entity_poly.pdbx_seq_one_letter_code
_entity_poly.pdbx_strand_id
1 'polypeptide(L)'
;KSRDGLLSLFSAFLSLLLVAALAAVIGFSLAQQKLRAPGPLASDKLLYFPARTDVPEILSKLESDGVIDAPLLMNLALWLEGNRGNVKAGEYLFKKDASLRDVMDMLVAGRVYLHALTIPEGLTSEQILQRLRENDVLAGDLREAPKEGLLLPETYRVPRGMSRSDLIRKMQDDQRRLVDQIWAKRDPSIPLRTPHELVTLASIVEKETGR
;
A
#
# COMPACT_ATOMS: atom_id res chain seq x y z
N LYS A 1 -4.21 3.24 -69.41
CA LYS A 1 -3.53 4.37 -68.70
C LYS A 1 -4.13 4.67 -67.31
N SER A 2 -5.42 4.45 -67.03
CA SER A 2 -6.02 4.74 -65.71
C SER A 2 -5.83 3.59 -64.69
N ARG A 3 -5.74 2.34 -65.11
CA ARG A 3 -5.58 1.16 -64.25
C ARG A 3 -4.17 1.07 -63.64
N ASP A 4 -3.14 1.44 -64.38
CA ASP A 4 -1.74 1.42 -63.91
C ASP A 4 -1.48 2.49 -62.85
N GLY A 5 -2.13 3.66 -62.95
CA GLY A 5 -2.09 4.74 -61.96
C GLY A 5 -2.76 4.32 -60.64
N LEU A 6 -3.92 3.65 -60.71
CA LEU A 6 -4.62 3.15 -59.52
C LEU A 6 -3.83 2.06 -58.80
N LEU A 7 -3.23 1.11 -59.53
CA LEU A 7 -2.38 0.08 -59.00
C LEU A 7 -1.10 0.65 -58.33
N SER A 8 -0.50 1.67 -58.94
CA SER A 8 0.64 2.39 -58.38
C SER A 8 0.30 3.11 -57.06
N LEU A 9 -0.83 3.82 -57.01
CA LEU A 9 -1.31 4.46 -55.78
C LEU A 9 -1.62 3.45 -54.65
N PHE A 10 -2.27 2.35 -55.01
CA PHE A 10 -2.57 1.29 -54.04
C PHE A 10 -1.29 0.64 -53.50
N SER A 11 -0.31 0.37 -54.37
CA SER A 11 0.99 -0.16 -53.96
C SER A 11 1.74 0.81 -53.06
N ALA A 12 1.76 2.11 -53.36
CA ALA A 12 2.38 3.14 -52.55
C ALA A 12 1.70 3.26 -51.17
N PHE A 13 0.38 3.21 -51.14
CA PHE A 13 -0.39 3.22 -49.88
C PHE A 13 -0.09 1.96 -48.99
N LEU A 14 -0.06 0.79 -49.62
CA LEU A 14 0.26 -0.45 -48.91
C LEU A 14 1.71 -0.43 -48.36
N SER A 15 2.67 0.10 -49.14
CA SER A 15 4.06 0.27 -48.69
C SER A 15 4.16 1.25 -47.51
N LEU A 16 3.40 2.34 -47.53
CA LEU A 16 3.33 3.32 -46.44
C LEU A 16 2.76 2.68 -45.16
N LEU A 17 1.69 1.89 -45.30
CA LEU A 17 1.10 1.16 -44.17
C LEU A 17 2.07 0.17 -43.57
N LEU A 18 2.83 -0.55 -44.42
CA LEU A 18 3.82 -1.54 -43.93
C LEU A 18 4.95 -0.84 -43.21
N VAL A 19 5.45 0.28 -43.71
CA VAL A 19 6.49 1.08 -43.03
C VAL A 19 5.97 1.62 -41.71
N ALA A 20 4.73 2.15 -41.69
CA ALA A 20 4.11 2.64 -40.45
C ALA A 20 3.92 1.50 -39.41
N ALA A 21 3.47 0.33 -39.85
CA ALA A 21 3.35 -0.85 -38.98
C ALA A 21 4.69 -1.29 -38.40
N LEU A 22 5.73 -1.34 -39.24
CA LEU A 22 7.10 -1.68 -38.79
C LEU A 22 7.61 -0.65 -37.77
N ALA A 23 7.44 0.63 -38.04
CA ALA A 23 7.82 1.71 -37.13
C ALA A 23 7.07 1.61 -35.80
N ALA A 24 5.77 1.29 -35.83
CA ALA A 24 4.97 1.06 -34.62
C ALA A 24 5.46 -0.13 -33.78
N VAL A 25 5.80 -1.24 -34.44
CA VAL A 25 6.36 -2.44 -33.75
C VAL A 25 7.72 -2.12 -33.12
N ILE A 26 8.60 -1.42 -33.86
CA ILE A 26 9.91 -1.00 -33.33
C ILE A 26 9.71 -0.03 -32.14
N GLY A 27 8.87 0.99 -32.29
CA GLY A 27 8.56 1.95 -31.24
C GLY A 27 8.00 1.29 -29.98
N PHE A 28 7.07 0.33 -30.15
CA PHE A 28 6.52 -0.45 -29.06
C PHE A 28 7.57 -1.29 -28.36
N SER A 29 8.46 -1.96 -29.13
CA SER A 29 9.56 -2.76 -28.57
C SER A 29 10.53 -1.90 -27.75
N LEU A 30 10.92 -0.74 -28.25
CA LEU A 30 11.77 0.21 -27.52
C LEU A 30 11.11 0.75 -26.27
N ALA A 31 9.81 1.06 -26.34
CA ALA A 31 9.03 1.49 -25.17
C ALA A 31 8.98 0.41 -24.08
N GLN A 32 8.74 -0.84 -24.48
CA GLN A 32 8.75 -1.98 -23.55
C GLN A 32 10.13 -2.20 -22.90
N GLN A 33 11.19 -2.06 -23.70
CA GLN A 33 12.56 -2.14 -23.20
C GLN A 33 12.84 -1.04 -22.18
N LYS A 34 12.45 0.21 -22.46
CA LYS A 34 12.62 1.36 -21.55
C LYS A 34 11.79 1.20 -20.27
N LEU A 35 10.56 0.68 -20.37
CA LEU A 35 9.73 0.40 -19.19
C LEU A 35 10.36 -0.60 -18.22
N ARG A 36 11.14 -1.56 -18.73
CA ARG A 36 11.77 -2.61 -17.94
C ARG A 36 13.25 -2.35 -17.62
N ALA A 37 13.84 -1.31 -18.20
CA ALA A 37 15.21 -0.91 -17.90
C ALA A 37 15.33 -0.47 -16.44
N PRO A 38 16.49 -0.68 -15.80
CA PRO A 38 16.76 -0.13 -14.47
C PRO A 38 16.49 1.37 -14.44
N GLY A 39 15.84 1.82 -13.37
CA GLY A 39 15.53 3.24 -13.17
C GLY A 39 16.70 4.05 -12.64
N PRO A 40 16.55 5.38 -12.53
CA PRO A 40 17.62 6.30 -12.12
C PRO A 40 17.89 6.32 -10.61
N LEU A 41 17.07 5.62 -9.79
CA LEU A 41 17.12 5.71 -8.34
C LEU A 41 18.40 5.07 -7.79
N ALA A 42 19.27 5.87 -7.17
CA ALA A 42 20.59 5.43 -6.68
C ALA A 42 20.52 4.67 -5.33
N SER A 43 19.47 4.86 -4.55
CA SER A 43 19.25 4.22 -3.24
C SER A 43 17.75 4.09 -2.96
N ASP A 44 17.36 3.18 -2.06
CA ASP A 44 15.98 3.03 -1.62
C ASP A 44 15.40 4.37 -1.13
N LYS A 45 14.18 4.69 -1.56
CA LYS A 45 13.52 5.95 -1.23
C LYS A 45 12.07 5.72 -0.83
N LEU A 46 11.68 6.31 0.29
CA LEU A 46 10.31 6.30 0.80
C LEU A 46 9.62 7.59 0.37
N LEU A 47 8.49 7.50 -0.34
CA LEU A 47 7.69 8.65 -0.77
C LEU A 47 6.25 8.48 -0.36
N TYR A 48 5.66 9.57 0.12
CA TYR A 48 4.25 9.63 0.49
C TYR A 48 3.45 10.44 -0.54
N PHE A 49 2.33 9.87 -0.98
CA PHE A 49 1.33 10.49 -1.83
C PHE A 49 0.02 10.61 -1.05
N PRO A 50 -0.42 11.83 -0.69
CA PRO A 50 -1.68 12.05 0.01
C PRO A 50 -2.89 11.48 -0.73
N ALA A 51 -3.95 11.18 0.01
CA ALA A 51 -5.23 10.79 -0.61
C ALA A 51 -5.74 11.90 -1.54
N ARG A 52 -6.28 11.49 -2.70
CA ARG A 52 -6.78 12.39 -3.76
C ARG A 52 -5.70 13.13 -4.56
N THR A 53 -4.43 12.74 -4.46
CA THR A 53 -3.38 13.24 -5.37
C THR A 53 -3.63 12.72 -6.78
N ASP A 54 -3.60 13.61 -7.78
CA ASP A 54 -3.77 13.26 -9.19
C ASP A 54 -2.59 12.49 -9.74
N VAL A 55 -2.83 11.67 -10.80
CA VAL A 55 -1.76 10.92 -11.49
C VAL A 55 -0.66 11.84 -12.03
N PRO A 56 -0.95 12.98 -12.70
CA PRO A 56 0.09 13.91 -13.13
C PRO A 56 0.98 14.42 -12.00
N GLU A 57 0.41 14.73 -10.84
CA GLU A 57 1.15 15.19 -9.66
C GLU A 57 2.03 14.08 -9.09
N ILE A 58 1.51 12.84 -9.03
CA ILE A 58 2.29 11.66 -8.63
C ILE A 58 3.49 11.47 -9.55
N LEU A 59 3.29 11.53 -10.88
CA LEU A 59 4.36 11.38 -11.87
C LEU A 59 5.40 12.48 -11.77
N SER A 60 4.97 13.73 -11.61
CA SER A 60 5.87 14.88 -11.43
C SER A 60 6.71 14.73 -10.16
N LYS A 61 6.10 14.28 -9.06
CA LYS A 61 6.81 14.02 -7.81
C LYS A 61 7.81 12.88 -7.95
N LEU A 62 7.44 11.78 -8.61
CA LEU A 62 8.36 10.66 -8.89
C LEU A 62 9.56 11.09 -9.72
N GLU A 63 9.36 11.95 -10.72
CA GLU A 63 10.43 12.51 -11.55
C GLU A 63 11.33 13.46 -10.74
N SER A 64 10.75 14.42 -10.02
CA SER A 64 11.50 15.38 -9.20
C SER A 64 12.32 14.71 -8.10
N ASP A 65 11.81 13.60 -7.57
CA ASP A 65 12.47 12.80 -6.54
C ASP A 65 13.49 11.78 -7.12
N GLY A 66 13.64 11.72 -8.46
CA GLY A 66 14.59 10.87 -9.17
C GLY A 66 14.22 9.38 -9.15
N VAL A 67 12.96 9.05 -8.93
CA VAL A 67 12.46 7.66 -8.96
C VAL A 67 12.27 7.19 -10.40
N ILE A 68 11.80 8.09 -11.28
CA ILE A 68 11.59 7.81 -12.69
C ILE A 68 12.25 8.90 -13.57
N ASP A 69 12.59 8.54 -14.80
CA ASP A 69 13.20 9.44 -15.79
C ASP A 69 12.35 9.65 -17.05
N ALA A 70 11.21 8.97 -17.16
CA ALA A 70 10.32 9.05 -18.33
C ALA A 70 8.83 9.07 -17.92
N PRO A 71 8.36 10.17 -17.26
CA PRO A 71 6.99 10.26 -16.77
C PRO A 71 5.94 10.22 -17.90
N LEU A 72 6.25 10.75 -19.08
CA LEU A 72 5.35 10.69 -20.24
C LEU A 72 5.14 9.25 -20.73
N LEU A 73 6.20 8.44 -20.75
CA LEU A 73 6.10 7.02 -21.12
C LEU A 73 5.27 6.25 -20.11
N MET A 74 5.48 6.50 -18.82
CA MET A 74 4.70 5.88 -17.76
C MET A 74 3.22 6.27 -17.83
N ASN A 75 2.91 7.55 -18.09
CA ASN A 75 1.53 8.03 -18.23
C ASN A 75 0.84 7.37 -19.46
N LEU A 76 1.55 7.25 -20.58
CA LEU A 76 1.05 6.57 -21.77
C LEU A 76 0.79 5.07 -21.50
N ALA A 77 1.70 4.39 -20.81
CA ALA A 77 1.53 2.99 -20.45
C ALA A 77 0.33 2.78 -19.52
N LEU A 78 0.15 3.61 -18.49
CA LEU A 78 -1.01 3.60 -17.61
C LEU A 78 -2.33 3.81 -18.37
N TRP A 79 -2.32 4.70 -19.37
CA TRP A 79 -3.50 4.97 -20.22
C TRP A 79 -3.82 3.79 -21.13
N LEU A 80 -2.83 3.24 -21.82
CA LEU A 80 -3.00 2.10 -22.74
C LEU A 80 -3.48 0.83 -22.00
N GLU A 81 -3.03 0.63 -20.78
CA GLU A 81 -3.44 -0.51 -19.95
C GLU A 81 -4.76 -0.28 -19.18
N GLY A 82 -5.37 0.92 -19.31
CA GLY A 82 -6.58 1.28 -18.58
C GLY A 82 -6.38 1.41 -17.07
N ASN A 83 -5.12 1.53 -16.61
CA ASN A 83 -4.74 1.53 -15.19
C ASN A 83 -4.61 2.93 -14.58
N ARG A 84 -4.85 3.99 -15.35
CA ARG A 84 -4.70 5.38 -14.86
C ARG A 84 -5.59 5.68 -13.65
N GLY A 85 -6.81 5.14 -13.60
CA GLY A 85 -7.73 5.29 -12.46
C GLY A 85 -7.44 4.35 -11.28
N ASN A 86 -6.53 3.40 -11.46
CA ASN A 86 -6.20 2.39 -10.44
C ASN A 86 -4.97 2.75 -9.61
N VAL A 87 -4.29 3.86 -9.91
CA VAL A 87 -3.15 4.36 -9.13
C VAL A 87 -3.63 4.76 -7.74
N LYS A 88 -3.04 4.17 -6.70
CA LYS A 88 -3.46 4.36 -5.31
C LYS A 88 -2.54 5.32 -4.58
N ALA A 89 -3.14 6.20 -3.78
CA ALA A 89 -2.42 7.04 -2.83
C ALA A 89 -1.85 6.19 -1.68
N GLY A 90 -0.82 6.69 -1.00
CA GLY A 90 -0.17 6.00 0.11
C GLY A 90 1.31 6.27 0.17
N GLU A 91 2.00 5.61 1.07
CA GLU A 91 3.45 5.68 1.20
C GLU A 91 4.10 4.45 0.56
N TYR A 92 5.10 4.67 -0.27
CA TYR A 92 5.74 3.62 -1.07
C TYR A 92 7.25 3.62 -0.88
N LEU A 93 7.83 2.45 -0.67
CA LEU A 93 9.26 2.26 -0.62
C LEU A 93 9.77 1.80 -2.00
N PHE A 94 10.27 2.75 -2.78
CA PHE A 94 10.91 2.45 -4.06
C PHE A 94 12.33 1.95 -3.84
N LYS A 95 12.64 0.82 -4.45
CA LYS A 95 13.96 0.22 -4.35
C LYS A 95 14.94 0.88 -5.32
N LYS A 96 16.22 0.82 -4.98
CA LYS A 96 17.30 1.19 -5.91
C LYS A 96 17.07 0.51 -7.26
N ASP A 97 17.35 1.24 -8.35
CA ASP A 97 17.25 0.77 -9.73
C ASP A 97 15.84 0.28 -10.14
N ALA A 98 14.78 0.58 -9.36
CA ALA A 98 13.41 0.20 -9.70
C ALA A 98 13.04 0.70 -11.11
N SER A 99 12.60 -0.21 -11.99
CA SER A 99 12.17 0.13 -13.33
C SER A 99 10.86 0.91 -13.34
N LEU A 100 10.56 1.62 -14.44
CA LEU A 100 9.25 2.27 -14.63
C LEU A 100 8.10 1.27 -14.45
N ARG A 101 8.30 0.02 -14.91
CA ARG A 101 7.31 -1.06 -14.77
C ARG A 101 7.09 -1.42 -13.30
N ASP A 102 8.16 -1.59 -12.52
CA ASP A 102 8.05 -1.92 -11.09
C ASP A 102 7.32 -0.83 -10.32
N VAL A 103 7.65 0.44 -10.60
CA VAL A 103 6.99 1.61 -10.01
C VAL A 103 5.51 1.63 -10.34
N MET A 104 5.16 1.45 -11.62
CA MET A 104 3.77 1.41 -12.09
C MET A 104 2.98 0.29 -11.41
N ASP A 105 3.50 -0.93 -11.43
CA ASP A 105 2.86 -2.11 -10.84
C ASP A 105 2.67 -1.97 -9.32
N MET A 106 3.63 -1.33 -8.64
CA MET A 106 3.54 -1.04 -7.21
C MET A 106 2.41 -0.08 -6.89
N LEU A 107 2.29 1.02 -7.66
CA LEU A 107 1.25 2.04 -7.46
C LEU A 107 -0.16 1.51 -7.79
N VAL A 108 -0.30 0.78 -8.90
CA VAL A 108 -1.58 0.18 -9.33
C VAL A 108 -2.04 -0.91 -8.36
N ALA A 109 -1.13 -1.79 -7.93
CA ALA A 109 -1.44 -2.81 -6.93
C ALA A 109 -1.72 -2.22 -5.54
N GLY A 110 -1.24 -1.00 -5.26
CA GLY A 110 -1.35 -0.37 -3.94
C GLY A 110 -0.48 -1.05 -2.89
N ARG A 111 0.72 -1.51 -3.27
CA ARG A 111 1.68 -2.13 -2.34
C ARG A 111 2.36 -1.06 -1.48
N VAL A 112 1.58 -0.45 -0.60
CA VAL A 112 2.03 0.59 0.32
C VAL A 112 3.01 0.06 1.36
N TYR A 113 3.89 0.94 1.83
CA TYR A 113 4.77 0.65 2.96
C TYR A 113 3.95 0.58 4.26
N LEU A 114 4.21 -0.45 5.06
CA LEU A 114 3.54 -0.67 6.32
C LEU A 114 4.51 -0.42 7.47
N HIS A 115 4.16 0.53 8.32
CA HIS A 115 4.88 0.81 9.56
C HIS A 115 4.52 -0.21 10.64
N ALA A 116 5.52 -0.70 11.36
CA ALA A 116 5.31 -1.56 12.52
C ALA A 116 5.07 -0.68 13.75
N LEU A 117 3.87 -0.77 14.31
CA LEU A 117 3.48 -0.09 15.55
C LEU A 117 3.29 -1.12 16.65
N THR A 118 4.23 -1.18 17.59
CA THR A 118 4.18 -2.12 18.72
C THR A 118 3.48 -1.48 19.92
N ILE A 119 2.45 -2.15 20.38
CA ILE A 119 1.75 -1.85 21.63
C ILE A 119 2.22 -2.89 22.67
N PRO A 120 3.03 -2.49 23.66
CA PRO A 120 3.51 -3.40 24.70
C PRO A 120 2.36 -3.91 25.55
N GLU A 121 2.54 -5.09 26.10
CA GLU A 121 1.68 -5.66 27.13
C GLU A 121 1.75 -4.84 28.45
N GLY A 122 0.78 -5.03 29.31
CA GLY A 122 0.72 -4.39 30.63
C GLY A 122 0.35 -2.90 30.63
N LEU A 123 0.01 -2.29 29.48
CA LEU A 123 -0.50 -0.92 29.39
C LEU A 123 -1.99 -0.86 29.68
N THR A 124 -2.44 0.24 30.31
CA THR A 124 -3.87 0.57 30.41
C THR A 124 -4.40 1.06 29.06
N SER A 125 -5.71 1.00 28.86
CA SER A 125 -6.37 1.52 27.66
C SER A 125 -6.04 3.01 27.42
N GLU A 126 -5.97 3.82 28.47
CA GLU A 126 -5.60 5.24 28.35
C GLU A 126 -4.14 5.43 27.92
N GLN A 127 -3.22 4.63 28.45
CA GLN A 127 -1.81 4.65 28.04
C GLN A 127 -1.64 4.23 26.57
N ILE A 128 -2.42 3.24 26.12
CA ILE A 128 -2.46 2.84 24.70
C ILE A 128 -2.96 4.01 23.85
N LEU A 129 -4.08 4.65 24.24
CA LEU A 129 -4.61 5.81 23.52
C LEU A 129 -3.60 6.94 23.41
N GLN A 130 -2.93 7.26 24.50
CA GLN A 130 -1.90 8.32 24.49
C GLN A 130 -0.79 7.98 23.49
N ARG A 131 -0.31 6.76 23.46
CA ARG A 131 0.69 6.30 22.48
C ARG A 131 0.17 6.39 21.03
N LEU A 132 -1.10 6.08 20.79
CA LEU A 132 -1.71 6.22 19.47
C LEU A 132 -1.90 7.69 19.08
N ARG A 133 -2.21 8.61 20.02
CA ARG A 133 -2.30 10.05 19.77
C ARG A 133 -0.95 10.65 19.36
N GLU A 134 0.12 10.23 19.98
CA GLU A 134 1.48 10.70 19.74
C GLU A 134 2.10 10.15 18.44
N ASN A 135 1.50 9.11 17.86
CA ASN A 135 2.03 8.49 16.65
C ASN A 135 1.67 9.30 15.40
N ASP A 136 2.67 9.76 14.67
CA ASP A 136 2.55 10.62 13.47
C ASP A 136 2.21 9.85 12.19
N VAL A 137 2.30 8.52 12.20
CA VAL A 137 1.89 7.66 11.08
C VAL A 137 0.37 7.59 10.97
N LEU A 138 -0.34 7.66 12.12
CA LEU A 138 -1.78 7.55 12.19
C LEU A 138 -2.47 8.91 12.00
N ALA A 139 -3.72 8.87 11.47
CA ALA A 139 -4.54 10.05 11.24
C ALA A 139 -5.82 10.05 12.10
N GLY A 140 -6.47 11.24 12.19
CA GLY A 140 -7.74 11.42 12.90
C GLY A 140 -7.57 11.50 14.42
N ASP A 141 -8.65 11.92 15.11
CA ASP A 141 -8.67 12.10 16.56
C ASP A 141 -9.29 10.91 17.28
N LEU A 142 -8.85 10.69 18.52
CA LEU A 142 -9.44 9.74 19.46
C LEU A 142 -10.10 10.50 20.61
N ARG A 143 -11.40 10.28 20.82
CA ARG A 143 -12.16 10.98 21.85
C ARG A 143 -12.13 10.27 23.19
N GLU A 144 -12.38 8.96 23.22
CA GLU A 144 -12.54 8.18 24.45
C GLU A 144 -11.74 6.89 24.39
N ALA A 145 -11.23 6.47 25.56
CA ALA A 145 -10.59 5.19 25.73
C ALA A 145 -11.65 4.07 25.78
N PRO A 146 -11.43 2.95 25.08
CA PRO A 146 -12.20 1.73 25.30
C PRO A 146 -12.04 1.24 26.75
N LYS A 147 -13.01 0.47 27.22
CA LYS A 147 -12.90 -0.18 28.54
C LYS A 147 -11.63 -1.07 28.60
N GLU A 148 -11.09 -1.22 29.80
CA GLU A 148 -9.92 -2.05 30.06
C GLU A 148 -10.13 -3.50 29.59
N GLY A 149 -9.06 -4.11 29.08
CA GLY A 149 -9.04 -5.48 28.59
C GLY A 149 -9.65 -5.70 27.20
N LEU A 150 -10.08 -4.63 26.50
CA LEU A 150 -10.67 -4.73 25.17
C LEU A 150 -9.67 -4.52 24.02
N LEU A 151 -8.45 -4.08 24.28
CA LEU A 151 -7.44 -3.83 23.26
C LEU A 151 -6.35 -4.91 23.33
N LEU A 152 -6.09 -5.58 22.22
CA LEU A 152 -5.00 -6.56 22.14
C LEU A 152 -3.65 -5.83 22.03
N PRO A 153 -2.71 -5.99 22.97
CA PRO A 153 -1.34 -5.52 22.82
C PRO A 153 -0.62 -6.44 21.83
N GLU A 154 -0.17 -5.88 20.71
CA GLU A 154 0.48 -6.62 19.62
C GLU A 154 1.26 -5.63 18.72
N THR A 155 2.05 -6.15 17.78
CA THR A 155 2.67 -5.35 16.72
C THR A 155 1.75 -5.26 15.50
N TYR A 156 1.19 -4.07 15.29
CA TYR A 156 0.31 -3.77 14.18
C TYR A 156 1.09 -3.21 12.99
N ARG A 157 0.85 -3.75 11.80
CA ARG A 157 1.36 -3.21 10.54
C ARG A 157 0.33 -2.28 9.94
N VAL A 158 0.63 -0.98 9.91
CA VAL A 158 -0.31 0.07 9.51
C VAL A 158 0.24 0.92 8.37
N PRO A 159 -0.57 1.26 7.35
CA PRO A 159 -0.17 2.24 6.35
C PRO A 159 -0.20 3.65 6.95
N ARG A 160 0.64 4.56 6.45
CA ARG A 160 0.57 5.98 6.81
C ARG A 160 -0.81 6.55 6.48
N GLY A 161 -1.37 7.31 7.42
CA GLY A 161 -2.70 7.90 7.30
C GLY A 161 -3.85 6.97 7.69
N MET A 162 -3.57 5.76 8.20
CA MET A 162 -4.62 4.91 8.79
C MET A 162 -5.31 5.63 9.93
N SER A 163 -6.64 5.57 9.96
CA SER A 163 -7.40 6.20 11.04
C SER A 163 -7.11 5.51 12.38
N ARG A 164 -6.84 6.32 13.41
CA ARG A 164 -6.68 5.82 14.80
C ARG A 164 -7.90 5.02 15.27
N SER A 165 -9.10 5.44 14.87
CA SER A 165 -10.34 4.72 15.21
C SER A 165 -10.43 3.36 14.53
N ASP A 166 -9.93 3.21 13.29
CA ASP A 166 -9.90 1.92 12.59
C ASP A 166 -8.89 0.97 13.23
N LEU A 167 -7.74 1.49 13.67
CA LEU A 167 -6.77 0.70 14.39
C LEU A 167 -7.33 0.21 15.74
N ILE A 168 -8.00 1.07 16.51
CA ILE A 168 -8.66 0.66 17.77
C ILE A 168 -9.71 -0.41 17.50
N ARG A 169 -10.54 -0.24 16.49
CA ARG A 169 -11.53 -1.27 16.11
C ARG A 169 -10.85 -2.59 15.78
N LYS A 170 -9.77 -2.55 15.01
CA LYS A 170 -8.97 -3.74 14.72
C LYS A 170 -8.42 -4.39 15.99
N MET A 171 -7.87 -3.61 16.91
CA MET A 171 -7.35 -4.12 18.20
C MET A 171 -8.45 -4.78 19.02
N GLN A 172 -9.65 -4.21 19.04
CA GLN A 172 -10.81 -4.78 19.73
C GLN A 172 -11.30 -6.09 19.09
N ASP A 173 -11.33 -6.14 17.77
CA ASP A 173 -11.76 -7.34 17.03
C ASP A 173 -10.73 -8.48 17.19
N ASP A 174 -9.44 -8.14 17.17
CA ASP A 174 -8.35 -9.10 17.39
C ASP A 174 -8.41 -9.65 18.83
N GLN A 175 -8.61 -8.77 19.84
CA GLN A 175 -8.79 -9.16 21.24
C GLN A 175 -9.99 -10.09 21.45
N ARG A 176 -11.14 -9.73 20.90
CA ARG A 176 -12.35 -10.56 20.98
C ARG A 176 -12.10 -11.95 20.40
N ARG A 177 -11.52 -12.02 19.19
CA ARG A 177 -11.22 -13.31 18.54
C ARG A 177 -10.28 -14.17 19.37
N LEU A 178 -9.23 -13.57 19.93
CA LEU A 178 -8.27 -14.29 20.76
C LEU A 178 -8.94 -14.82 22.03
N VAL A 179 -9.69 -13.99 22.74
CA VAL A 179 -10.39 -14.37 23.97
C VAL A 179 -11.40 -15.48 23.70
N ASP A 180 -12.19 -15.39 22.62
CA ASP A 180 -13.15 -16.44 22.25
C ASP A 180 -12.47 -17.77 21.95
N GLN A 181 -11.33 -17.76 21.26
CA GLN A 181 -10.54 -18.97 20.96
C GLN A 181 -9.97 -19.61 22.24
N ILE A 182 -9.44 -18.83 23.15
CA ILE A 182 -8.90 -19.31 24.43
C ILE A 182 -10.03 -19.84 25.32
N TRP A 183 -11.14 -19.09 25.40
CA TRP A 183 -12.30 -19.48 26.17
C TRP A 183 -12.89 -20.82 25.75
N ALA A 184 -12.99 -21.05 24.44
CA ALA A 184 -13.47 -22.32 23.88
C ALA A 184 -12.59 -23.53 24.24
N LYS A 185 -11.28 -23.30 24.46
CA LYS A 185 -10.29 -24.36 24.77
C LYS A 185 -9.93 -24.45 26.26
N ARG A 186 -10.56 -23.63 27.11
CA ARG A 186 -10.22 -23.61 28.54
C ARG A 186 -10.52 -24.93 29.20
N ASP A 187 -9.75 -25.25 30.23
CA ASP A 187 -10.06 -26.38 31.11
C ASP A 187 -11.37 -26.07 31.88
N PRO A 188 -12.42 -26.93 31.81
CA PRO A 188 -13.67 -26.73 32.53
C PRO A 188 -13.54 -26.70 34.05
N SER A 189 -12.47 -27.23 34.62
CA SER A 189 -12.20 -27.22 36.06
C SER A 189 -11.78 -25.85 36.62
N ILE A 190 -11.35 -24.93 35.75
CA ILE A 190 -10.96 -23.58 36.16
C ILE A 190 -12.22 -22.80 36.57
N PRO A 191 -12.25 -22.15 37.75
CA PRO A 191 -13.45 -21.52 38.31
C PRO A 191 -13.75 -20.16 37.69
N LEU A 192 -13.58 -20.02 36.35
CA LEU A 192 -13.93 -18.83 35.59
C LEU A 192 -15.30 -19.01 34.91
N ARG A 193 -16.17 -18.04 35.10
CA ARG A 193 -17.58 -18.07 34.61
C ARG A 193 -17.78 -17.33 33.32
N THR A 194 -16.91 -16.34 33.02
CA THR A 194 -17.05 -15.46 31.86
C THR A 194 -15.70 -15.23 31.16
N PRO A 195 -15.70 -14.93 29.84
CA PRO A 195 -14.47 -14.52 29.14
C PRO A 195 -13.82 -13.27 29.76
N HIS A 196 -14.61 -12.37 30.34
CA HIS A 196 -14.10 -11.17 31.01
C HIS A 196 -13.29 -11.52 32.25
N GLU A 197 -13.74 -12.51 33.08
CA GLU A 197 -12.97 -12.99 34.21
C GLU A 197 -11.63 -13.60 33.80
N LEU A 198 -11.58 -14.27 32.60
CA LEU A 198 -10.33 -14.76 32.05
C LEU A 198 -9.35 -13.62 31.74
N VAL A 199 -9.82 -12.57 31.10
CA VAL A 199 -8.99 -11.39 30.76
C VAL A 199 -8.52 -10.70 32.06
N THR A 200 -9.40 -10.57 33.06
CA THR A 200 -9.06 -9.97 34.36
C THR A 200 -7.98 -10.79 35.07
N LEU A 201 -8.11 -12.10 35.10
CA LEU A 201 -7.09 -12.97 35.73
C LEU A 201 -5.77 -12.87 34.96
N ALA A 202 -5.79 -12.92 33.64
CA ALA A 202 -4.62 -12.76 32.78
C ALA A 202 -3.88 -11.44 33.05
N SER A 203 -4.61 -10.31 33.22
CA SER A 203 -4.02 -9.02 33.54
C SER A 203 -3.33 -8.96 34.91
N ILE A 204 -3.82 -9.70 35.88
CA ILE A 204 -3.18 -9.85 37.23
C ILE A 204 -1.90 -10.65 37.08
N VAL A 205 -1.96 -11.80 36.40
CA VAL A 205 -0.79 -12.65 36.17
C VAL A 205 0.31 -11.90 35.44
N GLU A 206 -0.05 -11.14 34.39
CA GLU A 206 0.88 -10.29 33.63
C GLU A 206 1.62 -9.30 34.55
N LYS A 207 0.88 -8.61 35.42
CA LYS A 207 1.48 -7.65 36.38
C LYS A 207 2.38 -8.27 37.42
N GLU A 208 2.12 -9.50 37.82
CA GLU A 208 2.93 -10.21 38.84
C GLU A 208 4.16 -10.88 38.22
N THR A 209 4.07 -11.37 36.98
CA THR A 209 5.16 -12.09 36.29
C THR A 209 6.08 -11.20 35.48
N GLY A 210 5.66 -10.01 35.11
CA GLY A 210 6.43 -9.04 34.32
C GLY A 210 7.41 -8.17 35.11
N ARG A 211 7.76 -8.55 36.35
CA ARG A 211 8.74 -7.88 37.22
C ARG A 211 10.10 -8.53 37.19
#